data_532282d102dd1cb93cc246f5c912b185
#
_entry.id   532282d102dd1cb93cc246f5c912b185
#
_cell.length_a   1.000
_cell.length_b   1.000
_cell.length_c   1.000
_cell.angle_alpha   90.00
_cell.angle_beta   90.00
_cell.angle_gamma   90.00
#
_symmetry.space_group_name_H-M   'P 1'
#
loop_
_entity.id
_entity.type
_entity.pdbx_description
1 polymer ?
#
loop_
_entity_poly.entity_id
_entity_poly.type
_entity_poly.pdbx_seq_one_letter_code
_entity_poly.pdbx_strand_id
1 'polypeptide(L)'
;MLRANAAMRSLLGSAAFAVDQPTVPEMEQTTLDAGWTVEPSGALLLVRHRPKCMHDIPAEALGGGEYEINDVYVSLDDLGRESVDFLPRAASRGLYFARRMLASARGLPGSETLLAAVAIHVDVDDEDFALQGATIRFFSRRGSYPDWFDELETFTLEAIAVLDMSDVRT
;
A
#
# COMPACT_ATOMS: atom_id res chain seq x y z
N MET A 1 -8.86 -11.10 -2.20
CA MET A 1 -9.67 -10.93 -0.96
C MET A 1 -8.82 -10.17 0.05
N LEU A 2 -9.32 -9.03 0.54
CA LEU A 2 -8.63 -8.19 1.54
C LEU A 2 -8.29 -9.00 2.79
N ARG A 3 -7.00 -9.06 3.13
CA ARG A 3 -6.49 -9.60 4.39
C ARG A 3 -6.09 -8.43 5.29
N ALA A 4 -6.38 -8.52 6.58
CA ALA A 4 -6.09 -7.44 7.51
C ALA A 4 -5.87 -7.99 8.92
N ASN A 5 -4.95 -7.37 9.69
CA ASN A 5 -4.78 -7.67 11.10
C ASN A 5 -5.93 -7.07 11.95
N ALA A 6 -5.96 -7.38 13.24
CA ALA A 6 -7.01 -6.94 14.16
C ALA A 6 -7.12 -5.41 14.21
N ALA A 7 -6.00 -4.70 14.24
CA ALA A 7 -5.97 -3.23 14.27
C ALA A 7 -6.65 -2.64 13.02
N MET A 8 -6.27 -3.11 11.82
CA MET A 8 -6.90 -2.64 10.58
C MET A 8 -8.39 -2.99 10.53
N ARG A 9 -8.79 -4.20 10.93
CA ARG A 9 -10.22 -4.58 10.98
C ARG A 9 -11.03 -3.66 11.88
N SER A 10 -10.46 -3.22 13.00
CA SER A 10 -11.09 -2.26 13.90
C SER A 10 -11.32 -0.91 13.20
N LEU A 11 -10.32 -0.40 12.47
CA LEU A 11 -10.46 0.84 11.71
C LEU A 11 -11.52 0.73 10.60
N LEU A 12 -11.54 -0.39 9.88
CA LEU A 12 -12.53 -0.65 8.82
C LEU A 12 -13.97 -0.77 9.35
N GLY A 13 -14.14 -1.23 10.57
CA GLY A 13 -15.44 -1.31 11.24
C GLY A 13 -15.97 0.02 11.76
N SER A 14 -15.15 1.06 11.74
CA SER A 14 -15.55 2.41 12.18
C SER A 14 -16.55 3.06 11.22
N ALA A 15 -17.56 3.77 11.76
CA ALA A 15 -18.49 4.56 10.95
C ALA A 15 -17.78 5.66 10.14
N ALA A 16 -16.64 6.17 10.63
CA ALA A 16 -15.83 7.17 9.93
C ALA A 16 -15.14 6.64 8.66
N PHE A 17 -14.98 5.33 8.53
CA PHE A 17 -14.46 4.71 7.31
C PHE A 17 -15.41 4.80 6.11
N ALA A 18 -16.70 4.89 6.36
CA ALA A 18 -17.76 4.87 5.33
C ALA A 18 -18.00 6.23 4.65
N VAL A 19 -17.32 7.30 5.10
CA VAL A 19 -17.55 8.66 4.63
C VAL A 19 -16.60 9.02 3.51
N ASP A 20 -17.15 9.33 2.34
CA ASP A 20 -16.57 9.95 1.14
C ASP A 20 -15.33 9.29 0.50
N GLN A 21 -15.21 9.45 -0.85
CA GLN A 21 -13.96 9.11 -1.54
C GLN A 21 -12.84 9.98 -0.96
N PRO A 22 -11.82 9.38 -0.33
CA PRO A 22 -10.78 10.17 0.31
C PRO A 22 -9.99 10.96 -0.73
N THR A 23 -9.72 12.21 -0.42
CA THR A 23 -8.85 13.05 -1.24
C THR A 23 -7.43 12.46 -1.25
N VAL A 24 -6.86 12.29 -2.43
CA VAL A 24 -5.46 11.91 -2.60
C VAL A 24 -4.64 13.20 -2.70
N PRO A 25 -3.57 13.36 -1.90
CA PRO A 25 -2.70 14.53 -2.00
C PRO A 25 -2.04 14.62 -3.38
N GLU A 26 -1.61 15.83 -3.79
CA GLU A 26 -1.14 16.11 -5.16
C GLU A 26 0.07 15.26 -5.57
N MET A 27 1.00 15.02 -4.64
CA MET A 27 2.20 14.23 -4.92
C MET A 27 1.84 12.78 -5.25
N GLU A 28 0.93 12.19 -4.49
CA GLU A 28 0.46 10.82 -4.70
C GLU A 28 -0.44 10.74 -5.92
N GLN A 29 -1.19 11.80 -6.24
CA GLN A 29 -1.93 11.86 -7.50
C GLN A 29 -1.00 11.80 -8.71
N THR A 30 0.16 12.46 -8.66
CA THR A 30 1.16 12.36 -9.74
C THR A 30 1.75 10.95 -9.86
N THR A 31 1.81 10.19 -8.78
CA THR A 31 2.22 8.77 -8.82
C THR A 31 1.14 7.91 -9.48
N LEU A 32 -0.13 8.15 -9.16
CA LEU A 32 -1.28 7.50 -9.83
C LEU A 32 -1.28 7.76 -11.33
N ASP A 33 -1.04 9.01 -11.74
CA ASP A 33 -1.08 9.44 -13.14
C ASP A 33 0.11 8.87 -13.93
N ALA A 34 1.28 8.74 -13.30
CA ALA A 34 2.45 8.14 -13.92
C ALA A 34 2.33 6.62 -14.11
N GLY A 35 1.63 5.94 -13.21
CA GLY A 35 1.34 4.50 -13.29
C GLY A 35 2.57 3.61 -13.19
N TRP A 36 2.57 2.54 -13.98
CA TRP A 36 3.50 1.42 -13.92
C TRP A 36 4.38 1.29 -15.14
N THR A 37 5.54 0.70 -14.96
CA THR A 37 6.38 0.14 -16.01
C THR A 37 6.65 -1.34 -15.76
N VAL A 38 6.76 -2.10 -16.84
CA VAL A 38 7.16 -3.52 -16.80
C VAL A 38 8.60 -3.60 -17.25
N GLU A 39 9.48 -4.05 -16.36
CA GLU A 39 10.89 -4.20 -16.68
C GLU A 39 11.16 -5.51 -17.47
N PRO A 40 12.30 -5.62 -18.18
CA PRO A 40 12.64 -6.84 -18.92
C PRO A 40 12.69 -8.10 -18.05
N SER A 41 13.00 -7.96 -16.76
CA SER A 41 12.96 -9.05 -15.77
C SER A 41 11.53 -9.52 -15.42
N GLY A 42 10.50 -8.79 -15.85
CA GLY A 42 9.11 -8.99 -15.48
C GLY A 42 8.71 -8.28 -14.17
N ALA A 43 9.60 -7.46 -13.57
CA ALA A 43 9.24 -6.65 -12.42
C ALA A 43 8.26 -5.55 -12.81
N LEU A 44 7.25 -5.34 -11.95
CA LEU A 44 6.30 -4.22 -12.05
C LEU A 44 6.78 -3.10 -11.13
N LEU A 45 7.21 -1.98 -11.71
CA LEU A 45 7.71 -0.85 -10.95
C LEU A 45 6.86 0.40 -11.17
N LEU A 46 6.69 1.19 -10.11
CA LEU A 46 6.10 2.52 -10.21
C LEU A 46 7.04 3.42 -11.02
N VAL A 47 6.52 4.07 -12.06
CA VAL A 47 7.34 4.92 -12.97
C VAL A 47 8.14 5.96 -12.18
N ARG A 48 7.54 6.57 -11.15
CA ARG A 48 8.20 7.59 -10.33
C ARG A 48 9.24 7.08 -9.35
N HIS A 49 9.18 5.79 -9.01
CA HIS A 49 10.08 5.15 -8.04
C HIS A 49 11.18 4.34 -8.73
N ARG A 50 11.11 4.21 -10.05
CA ARG A 50 12.07 3.46 -10.84
C ARG A 50 13.48 4.05 -10.67
N PRO A 51 14.48 3.28 -10.20
CA PRO A 51 15.87 3.74 -10.13
C PRO A 51 16.41 4.10 -11.51
N LYS A 52 17.27 5.13 -11.60
CA LYS A 52 17.91 5.52 -12.86
C LYS A 52 18.84 4.41 -13.40
N CYS A 53 19.47 3.65 -12.51
CA CYS A 53 20.31 2.51 -12.84
C CYS A 53 19.70 1.30 -12.13
N MET A 54 19.05 0.42 -12.86
CA MET A 54 18.59 -0.85 -12.34
C MET A 54 19.66 -1.92 -12.63
N HIS A 55 20.02 -2.65 -11.58
CA HIS A 55 20.64 -3.95 -11.77
C HIS A 55 19.54 -4.97 -12.07
N ASP A 56 19.83 -5.97 -12.88
CA ASP A 56 18.89 -7.07 -13.13
C ASP A 56 18.50 -7.71 -11.80
N ILE A 57 17.22 -7.66 -11.48
CA ILE A 57 16.69 -8.36 -10.30
C ILE A 57 16.48 -9.81 -10.71
N PRO A 58 17.13 -10.78 -10.04
CA PRO A 58 16.89 -12.20 -10.33
C PRO A 58 15.41 -12.57 -10.15
N ALA A 59 14.93 -13.49 -10.96
CA ALA A 59 13.50 -13.87 -10.97
C ALA A 59 12.99 -14.30 -9.59
N GLU A 60 13.84 -14.96 -8.80
CA GLU A 60 13.53 -15.40 -7.44
C GLU A 60 13.46 -14.25 -6.43
N ALA A 61 14.10 -13.10 -6.73
CA ALA A 61 14.14 -11.92 -5.87
C ALA A 61 13.17 -10.81 -6.32
N LEU A 62 12.41 -11.01 -7.40
CA LEU A 62 11.56 -9.96 -7.97
C LEU A 62 10.57 -9.38 -6.95
N GLY A 63 9.86 -10.22 -6.20
CA GLY A 63 8.90 -9.74 -5.21
C GLY A 63 9.55 -8.86 -4.13
N GLY A 64 10.74 -9.25 -3.64
CA GLY A 64 11.51 -8.45 -2.68
C GLY A 64 12.01 -7.15 -3.27
N GLY A 65 12.54 -7.18 -4.49
CA GLY A 65 12.99 -5.98 -5.20
C GLY A 65 11.85 -5.00 -5.48
N GLU A 66 10.70 -5.50 -5.90
CA GLU A 66 9.49 -4.69 -6.08
C GLU A 66 9.05 -4.06 -4.75
N TYR A 67 9.04 -4.83 -3.66
CA TYR A 67 8.66 -4.35 -2.33
C TYR A 67 9.51 -3.18 -1.84
N GLU A 68 10.82 -3.23 -2.07
CA GLU A 68 11.75 -2.17 -1.69
C GLU A 68 11.64 -0.93 -2.59
N ILE A 69 11.40 -1.12 -3.89
CA ILE A 69 11.37 -0.03 -4.86
C ILE A 69 10.00 0.67 -4.87
N ASN A 70 8.92 -0.08 -4.78
CA ASN A 70 7.55 0.43 -4.85
C ASN A 70 7.02 0.84 -3.48
N ASP A 71 7.84 1.51 -2.67
CA ASP A 71 7.48 2.04 -1.36
C ASP A 71 6.92 3.46 -1.52
N VAL A 72 5.63 3.64 -1.24
CA VAL A 72 4.93 4.92 -1.36
C VAL A 72 4.49 5.38 0.02
N TYR A 73 4.94 6.56 0.39
CA TYR A 73 4.41 7.27 1.54
C TYR A 73 3.24 8.15 1.10
N VAL A 74 2.06 7.94 1.67
CA VAL A 74 0.87 8.78 1.44
C VAL A 74 0.70 9.74 2.60
N SER A 75 0.82 11.05 2.32
CA SER A 75 0.69 12.08 3.35
C SER A 75 -0.68 12.09 4.00
N LEU A 76 -0.69 12.36 5.31
CA LEU A 76 -1.88 12.51 6.15
C LEU A 76 -1.94 13.92 6.78
N ASP A 77 -1.09 14.86 6.33
CA ASP A 77 -0.92 16.18 6.96
C ASP A 77 -2.17 17.05 6.96
N ASP A 78 -3.06 16.87 5.98
CA ASP A 78 -4.35 17.56 5.89
C ASP A 78 -5.47 16.89 6.73
N LEU A 79 -5.21 15.73 7.32
CA LEU A 79 -6.14 15.10 8.26
C LEU A 79 -5.84 15.63 9.67
N GLY A 80 -6.82 16.17 10.33
CA GLY A 80 -6.65 16.66 11.70
C GLY A 80 -6.28 15.51 12.65
N ARG A 81 -5.03 15.47 13.09
CA ARG A 81 -4.46 14.37 13.92
C ARG A 81 -5.14 14.22 15.28
N GLU A 82 -5.65 15.32 15.83
CA GLU A 82 -6.40 15.35 17.08
C GLU A 82 -7.84 14.80 16.93
N SER A 83 -8.26 14.52 15.71
CA SER A 83 -9.61 14.03 15.46
C SER A 83 -9.73 12.55 15.79
N VAL A 84 -10.83 12.17 16.43
CA VAL A 84 -11.15 10.77 16.76
C VAL A 84 -11.30 9.87 15.52
N ASP A 85 -11.51 10.46 14.35
CA ASP A 85 -11.63 9.78 13.07
C ASP A 85 -10.34 9.81 12.23
N PHE A 86 -9.22 10.33 12.78
CA PHE A 86 -7.94 10.41 12.07
C PHE A 86 -7.50 9.06 11.51
N LEU A 87 -7.35 8.03 12.36
CA LEU A 87 -6.90 6.70 11.94
C LEU A 87 -7.84 6.02 10.95
N PRO A 88 -9.18 6.00 11.14
CA PRO A 88 -10.10 5.50 10.13
C PRO A 88 -9.99 6.21 8.78
N ARG A 89 -9.79 7.53 8.77
CA ARG A 89 -9.60 8.31 7.53
C ARG A 89 -8.26 8.03 6.87
N ALA A 90 -7.20 7.86 7.67
CA ALA A 90 -5.89 7.43 7.19
C ALA A 90 -5.97 6.06 6.51
N ALA A 91 -6.65 5.09 7.13
CA ALA A 91 -6.89 3.77 6.56
C ALA A 91 -7.68 3.84 5.26
N SER A 92 -8.74 4.66 5.22
CA SER A 92 -9.55 4.87 4.03
C SER A 92 -8.70 5.43 2.87
N ARG A 93 -7.86 6.45 3.13
CA ARG A 93 -6.98 7.06 2.13
C ARG A 93 -5.94 6.08 1.59
N GLY A 94 -5.24 5.37 2.48
CA GLY A 94 -4.23 4.38 2.08
C GLY A 94 -4.83 3.27 1.21
N LEU A 95 -5.96 2.70 1.63
CA LEU A 95 -6.66 1.66 0.88
C LEU A 95 -7.22 2.16 -0.44
N TYR A 96 -7.72 3.39 -0.50
CA TYR A 96 -8.19 4.00 -1.74
C TYR A 96 -7.05 4.17 -2.74
N PHE A 97 -5.90 4.72 -2.30
CA PHE A 97 -4.71 4.86 -3.14
C PHE A 97 -4.23 3.49 -3.64
N ALA A 98 -4.09 2.51 -2.74
CA ALA A 98 -3.68 1.16 -3.10
C ALA A 98 -4.59 0.52 -4.17
N ARG A 99 -5.92 0.63 -4.01
CA ARG A 99 -6.87 0.12 -5.00
C ARG A 99 -6.74 0.82 -6.35
N ARG A 100 -6.55 2.14 -6.36
CA ARG A 100 -6.37 2.91 -7.61
C ARG A 100 -5.10 2.48 -8.34
N MET A 101 -4.00 2.29 -7.62
CA MET A 101 -2.75 1.81 -8.18
C MET A 101 -2.88 0.37 -8.72
N LEU A 102 -3.49 -0.55 -7.97
CA LEU A 102 -3.75 -1.91 -8.46
C LEU A 102 -4.66 -1.88 -9.70
N ALA A 103 -5.69 -1.02 -9.71
CA ALA A 103 -6.58 -0.87 -10.86
C ALA A 103 -5.82 -0.44 -12.12
N SER A 104 -4.87 0.49 -11.99
CA SER A 104 -4.05 0.98 -13.10
C SER A 104 -3.06 -0.06 -13.64
N ALA A 105 -2.71 -1.07 -12.84
CA ALA A 105 -1.85 -2.18 -13.26
C ALA A 105 -2.61 -3.26 -14.07
N ARG A 106 -3.96 -3.21 -14.08
CA ARG A 106 -4.77 -4.25 -14.70
C ARG A 106 -4.44 -4.43 -16.19
N GLY A 107 -4.17 -5.67 -16.56
CA GLY A 107 -3.81 -6.04 -17.93
C GLY A 107 -2.33 -5.92 -18.26
N LEU A 108 -1.50 -5.43 -17.34
CA LEU A 108 -0.05 -5.50 -17.49
C LEU A 108 0.43 -6.95 -17.25
N PRO A 109 1.45 -7.41 -17.98
CA PRO A 109 2.05 -8.72 -17.74
C PRO A 109 2.49 -8.88 -16.29
N GLY A 110 2.09 -9.96 -15.62
CA GLY A 110 2.44 -10.24 -14.22
C GLY A 110 1.56 -9.57 -13.17
N SER A 111 0.64 -8.68 -13.58
CA SER A 111 -0.22 -7.95 -12.64
C SER A 111 -1.18 -8.86 -11.84
N GLU A 112 -1.46 -10.06 -12.31
CA GLU A 112 -2.33 -11.03 -11.64
C GLU A 112 -1.79 -11.48 -10.27
N THR A 113 -0.48 -11.37 -10.06
CA THR A 113 0.20 -11.70 -8.80
C THR A 113 0.52 -10.47 -7.94
N LEU A 114 0.20 -9.26 -8.44
CA LEU A 114 0.51 -8.01 -7.76
C LEU A 114 -0.36 -7.83 -6.51
N LEU A 115 0.29 -7.46 -5.42
CA LEU A 115 -0.30 -7.16 -4.13
C LEU A 115 0.03 -5.72 -3.73
N ALA A 116 -0.78 -5.17 -2.83
CA ALA A 116 -0.50 -3.93 -2.13
C ALA A 116 -0.60 -4.18 -0.62
N ALA A 117 0.48 -3.95 0.11
CA ALA A 117 0.47 -3.90 1.57
C ALA A 117 0.30 -2.44 2.00
N VAL A 118 -0.72 -2.17 2.80
CA VAL A 118 -1.01 -0.85 3.39
C VAL A 118 -0.77 -0.94 4.87
N ALA A 119 0.16 -0.14 5.39
CA ALA A 119 0.50 -0.07 6.81
C ALA A 119 0.25 1.36 7.34
N ILE A 120 -0.38 1.44 8.51
CA ILE A 120 -0.66 2.69 9.21
C ILE A 120 -0.25 2.50 10.66
N HIS A 121 0.65 3.36 11.14
CA HIS A 121 1.06 3.36 12.52
C HIS A 121 -0.12 3.73 13.43
N VAL A 122 -0.33 2.96 14.50
CA VAL A 122 -1.48 3.16 15.41
C VAL A 122 -1.07 3.43 16.86
N ASP A 123 0.22 3.39 17.15
CA ASP A 123 0.73 3.73 18.49
C ASP A 123 0.79 5.25 18.62
N VAL A 124 -0.23 5.83 19.26
CA VAL A 124 -0.35 7.27 19.49
C VAL A 124 0.64 7.82 20.52
N ASP A 125 1.26 6.93 21.31
CA ASP A 125 2.27 7.30 22.32
C ASP A 125 3.68 7.34 21.71
N ASP A 126 3.86 6.90 20.47
CA ASP A 126 5.12 7.01 19.73
C ASP A 126 5.40 8.48 19.37
N GLU A 127 6.61 8.96 19.73
CA GLU A 127 7.05 10.33 19.44
C GLU A 127 6.97 10.65 17.92
N ASP A 128 7.20 9.65 17.08
CA ASP A 128 7.17 9.77 15.62
C ASP A 128 5.77 9.55 15.01
N PHE A 129 4.76 9.22 15.82
CA PHE A 129 3.39 9.01 15.33
C PHE A 129 2.90 10.17 14.45
N ALA A 130 3.25 11.37 14.84
CA ALA A 130 2.89 12.58 14.12
C ALA A 130 3.54 12.72 12.73
N LEU A 131 4.68 12.08 12.49
CA LEU A 131 5.43 12.15 11.24
C LEU A 131 5.09 10.99 10.29
N GLN A 132 4.33 10.02 10.76
CA GLN A 132 4.05 8.81 9.99
C GLN A 132 2.79 9.00 9.14
N GLY A 133 2.90 8.63 7.86
CA GLY A 133 1.81 8.57 6.92
C GLY A 133 1.25 7.16 6.77
N ALA A 134 0.48 6.94 5.71
CA ALA A 134 0.18 5.60 5.27
C ALA A 134 1.31 5.12 4.35
N THR A 135 2.00 4.06 4.73
CA THR A 135 3.01 3.41 3.90
C THR A 135 2.35 2.35 3.05
N ILE A 136 2.58 2.40 1.74
CA ILE A 136 2.01 1.42 0.81
C ILE A 136 3.13 0.84 -0.02
N ARG A 137 3.26 -0.50 -0.01
CA ARG A 137 4.25 -1.23 -0.77
C ARG A 137 3.58 -2.16 -1.76
N PHE A 138 4.07 -2.13 -3.00
CA PHE A 138 3.54 -2.99 -4.06
C PHE A 138 4.58 -4.01 -4.48
N PHE A 139 4.15 -5.26 -4.59
CA PHE A 139 5.04 -6.37 -4.94
C PHE A 139 4.27 -7.55 -5.52
N SER A 140 4.92 -8.34 -6.33
CA SER A 140 4.35 -9.59 -6.85
C SER A 140 4.57 -10.73 -5.87
N ARG A 141 3.50 -11.46 -5.53
CA ARG A 141 3.61 -12.66 -4.71
C ARG A 141 4.22 -13.79 -5.52
N ARG A 142 5.41 -14.23 -5.11
CA ARG A 142 6.15 -15.30 -5.76
C ARG A 142 6.58 -16.33 -4.72
N GLY A 143 6.13 -17.57 -4.88
CA GLY A 143 6.39 -18.64 -3.92
C GLY A 143 5.85 -18.33 -2.52
N SER A 144 6.70 -18.45 -1.50
CA SER A 144 6.36 -18.16 -0.10
C SER A 144 6.55 -16.69 0.27
N TYR A 145 7.17 -15.88 -0.60
CA TYR A 145 7.38 -14.46 -0.31
C TYR A 145 6.07 -13.65 -0.40
N PRO A 146 5.83 -12.71 0.53
CA PRO A 146 6.60 -12.51 1.75
C PRO A 146 6.21 -13.52 2.83
N ASP A 147 7.16 -13.96 3.63
CA ASP A 147 6.97 -14.92 4.71
C ASP A 147 6.03 -14.42 5.82
N TRP A 148 6.03 -13.10 6.10
CA TRP A 148 5.11 -12.46 7.05
C TRP A 148 3.64 -12.41 6.59
N PHE A 149 3.36 -12.74 5.34
CA PHE A 149 2.02 -12.61 4.73
C PHE A 149 0.92 -13.37 5.47
N ASP A 150 1.26 -14.49 6.08
CA ASP A 150 0.32 -15.31 6.85
C ASP A 150 0.30 -14.96 8.34
N GLU A 151 1.18 -14.04 8.80
CA GLU A 151 1.38 -13.67 10.19
C GLU A 151 1.08 -12.19 10.49
N LEU A 152 0.09 -11.60 9.81
CA LEU A 152 -0.24 -10.17 9.95
C LEU A 152 -0.56 -9.75 11.38
N GLU A 153 -1.03 -10.66 12.23
CA GLU A 153 -1.35 -10.37 13.65
C GLU A 153 -0.10 -10.12 14.51
N THR A 154 1.10 -10.44 14.01
CA THR A 154 2.36 -10.13 14.73
C THR A 154 2.70 -8.64 14.70
N PHE A 155 2.14 -7.88 13.76
CA PHE A 155 2.32 -6.44 13.68
C PHE A 155 1.36 -5.73 14.63
N THR A 156 1.84 -5.39 15.83
CA THR A 156 1.01 -4.81 16.89
C THR A 156 1.01 -3.29 16.90
N LEU A 157 2.03 -2.66 16.32
CA LEU A 157 2.17 -1.19 16.25
C LEU A 157 1.58 -0.60 14.97
N GLU A 158 1.12 -1.46 14.05
CA GLU A 158 0.60 -1.05 12.76
C GLU A 158 -0.73 -1.71 12.45
N ALA A 159 -1.65 -0.94 11.90
CA ALA A 159 -2.81 -1.47 11.22
C ALA A 159 -2.40 -1.85 9.79
N ILE A 160 -2.39 -3.15 9.48
CA ILE A 160 -1.95 -3.66 8.18
C ILE A 160 -3.10 -4.31 7.42
N ALA A 161 -3.20 -3.95 6.13
CA ALA A 161 -4.03 -4.64 5.16
C ALA A 161 -3.23 -5.03 3.92
N VAL A 162 -3.55 -6.19 3.35
CA VAL A 162 -3.02 -6.62 2.04
C VAL A 162 -4.18 -6.81 1.08
N LEU A 163 -4.07 -6.14 -0.08
CA LEU A 163 -5.01 -6.21 -1.18
C LEU A 163 -4.39 -6.98 -2.34
N ASP A 164 -5.23 -7.65 -3.10
CA ASP A 164 -4.89 -8.26 -4.38
C ASP A 164 -5.77 -7.71 -5.51
N MET A 165 -5.54 -8.18 -6.74
CA MET A 165 -6.31 -7.74 -7.90
C MET A 165 -7.81 -8.06 -7.82
N SER A 166 -8.24 -9.01 -6.96
CA SER A 166 -9.66 -9.31 -6.75
C SER A 166 -10.37 -8.27 -5.89
N ASP A 167 -9.62 -7.47 -5.12
CA ASP A 167 -10.16 -6.38 -4.28
C ASP A 167 -10.40 -5.09 -5.07
N VAL A 168 -9.99 -5.08 -6.34
CA VAL A 168 -10.20 -3.96 -7.26
C VAL A 168 -11.51 -4.18 -8.01
N ARG A 169 -12.56 -3.46 -7.61
CA ARG A 169 -13.84 -3.48 -8.34
C ARG A 169 -13.70 -2.78 -9.69
N THR A 170 -14.35 -3.36 -10.67
CA THR A 170 -14.56 -2.78 -12.01
C THR A 170 -15.53 -1.62 -11.90
#